data_775619587e04b2fe759b644ccd6ee420
#
_entry.id   775619587e04b2fe759b644ccd6ee420
#
_cell.length_a   1.000
_cell.length_b   1.000
_cell.length_c   1.000
_cell.angle_alpha   90.00
_cell.angle_beta   90.00
_cell.angle_gamma   90.00
#
_symmetry.space_group_name_H-M   'P 1'
#
loop_
_entity.id
_entity.type
_entity.pdbx_description
1 polymer ?
#
loop_
_entity_poly.entity_id
_entity_poly.type
_entity_poly.pdbx_seq_one_letter_code
_entity_poly.pdbx_strand_id
1 'polypeptide(L)'
;MRYYFVIIVALCLSAISSNMYGQLNVINVESQPIWGPTGYDYVENYYLPDIDAYYNVPQHRYYYYSNGNWRNSSYLPVSLINHDYYNSYKVVVNEKEPWLNHKIYKDKYRSYKNRYDQKIIWDSNDEKYFVIKDHPQHQNWIKQQNHDNGKHKGWYKENE
;
A
#
# COMPACT_ATOMS: atom_id res chain seq x y z
N MET A 1 -29.24 58.53 -10.12
CA MET A 1 -29.58 57.18 -9.61
C MET A 1 -29.48 56.09 -10.71
N ARG A 2 -28.41 56.07 -11.56
CA ARG A 2 -28.24 55.08 -12.65
C ARG A 2 -26.88 54.39 -12.68
N TYR A 3 -26.00 54.66 -11.72
CA TYR A 3 -24.64 54.10 -11.70
C TYR A 3 -24.40 53.02 -10.65
N TYR A 4 -25.36 52.75 -9.79
CA TYR A 4 -25.23 51.70 -8.76
C TYR A 4 -25.63 50.30 -9.22
N PHE A 5 -26.24 50.14 -10.38
CA PHE A 5 -26.67 48.86 -10.90
C PHE A 5 -25.61 48.09 -11.68
N VAL A 6 -24.54 48.76 -12.11
CA VAL A 6 -23.49 48.14 -12.94
C VAL A 6 -22.38 47.47 -12.07
N ILE A 7 -22.27 47.89 -10.81
CA ILE A 7 -21.19 47.38 -9.94
C ILE A 7 -21.55 46.04 -9.29
N ILE A 8 -22.83 45.65 -9.18
CA ILE A 8 -23.27 44.41 -8.52
C ILE A 8 -23.14 43.19 -9.42
N VAL A 9 -23.13 43.35 -10.73
CA VAL A 9 -23.04 42.23 -11.69
C VAL A 9 -21.60 41.75 -11.90
N ALA A 10 -20.60 42.58 -11.58
CA ALA A 10 -19.18 42.23 -11.74
C ALA A 10 -18.58 41.40 -10.58
N LEU A 11 -19.29 41.24 -9.47
CA LEU A 11 -18.77 40.56 -8.26
C LEU A 11 -19.21 39.09 -8.16
N CYS A 12 -20.01 38.56 -9.06
CA CYS A 12 -20.53 37.18 -8.97
C CYS A 12 -19.82 36.17 -9.88
N LEU A 13 -18.76 36.53 -10.60
CA LEU A 13 -18.06 35.62 -11.55
C LEU A 13 -16.68 35.12 -11.09
N SER A 14 -16.33 35.23 -9.81
CA SER A 14 -14.98 34.85 -9.36
C SER A 14 -14.95 33.79 -8.26
N ALA A 15 -15.76 32.76 -8.31
CA ALA A 15 -15.68 31.70 -7.32
C ALA A 15 -16.19 30.34 -7.81
N ILE A 16 -15.68 29.83 -8.93
CA ILE A 16 -15.71 28.38 -9.18
C ILE A 16 -14.38 27.99 -9.82
N SER A 17 -13.31 28.13 -9.09
CA SER A 17 -12.12 27.33 -9.33
C SER A 17 -12.29 26.04 -8.53
N SER A 18 -13.10 25.12 -9.01
CA SER A 18 -13.07 23.74 -8.51
C SER A 18 -11.69 23.20 -8.81
N ASN A 19 -10.84 23.17 -7.79
CA ASN A 19 -9.63 22.39 -7.82
C ASN A 19 -10.03 20.92 -7.94
N MET A 20 -10.21 20.48 -9.18
CA MET A 20 -10.31 19.06 -9.52
C MET A 20 -8.92 18.47 -9.36
N TYR A 21 -8.50 18.25 -8.12
CA TYR A 21 -7.39 17.35 -7.83
C TYR A 21 -7.88 15.97 -8.24
N GLY A 22 -7.49 15.54 -9.42
CA GLY A 22 -7.63 14.15 -9.80
C GLY A 22 -6.98 13.33 -8.69
N GLN A 23 -7.74 12.49 -8.02
CA GLN A 23 -7.18 11.50 -7.11
C GLN A 23 -6.30 10.60 -7.97
N LEU A 24 -4.99 10.83 -7.91
CA LEU A 24 -4.03 9.86 -8.39
C LEU A 24 -4.28 8.61 -7.53
N ASN A 25 -4.82 7.57 -8.15
CA ASN A 25 -4.89 6.26 -7.53
C ASN A 25 -3.45 5.80 -7.33
N VAL A 26 -2.90 6.12 -6.17
CA VAL A 26 -1.57 5.63 -5.80
C VAL A 26 -1.69 4.14 -5.53
N ILE A 27 -0.97 3.35 -6.29
CA ILE A 27 -0.88 1.90 -6.09
C ILE A 27 0.56 1.58 -5.68
N ASN A 28 0.73 0.59 -4.81
CA ASN A 28 2.06 0.12 -4.40
C ASN A 28 2.12 -1.41 -4.23
N VAL A 29 1.35 -2.14 -5.04
CA VAL A 29 1.30 -3.61 -4.98
C VAL A 29 2.69 -4.23 -5.07
N GLU A 30 3.54 -3.75 -5.97
CA GLU A 30 4.91 -4.25 -6.17
C GLU A 30 5.79 -4.15 -4.90
N SER A 31 5.54 -3.13 -4.08
CA SER A 31 6.29 -2.90 -2.84
C SER A 31 5.75 -3.67 -1.64
N GLN A 32 4.60 -4.32 -1.77
CA GLN A 32 4.01 -5.08 -0.68
C GLN A 32 4.78 -6.38 -0.46
N PRO A 33 5.04 -6.77 0.79
CA PRO A 33 5.68 -8.04 1.08
C PRO A 33 4.72 -9.20 0.81
N ILE A 34 5.24 -10.34 0.39
CA ILE A 34 4.45 -11.54 0.09
C ILE A 34 3.63 -12.10 1.27
N TRP A 35 4.02 -11.78 2.49
CA TRP A 35 3.28 -12.11 3.71
C TRP A 35 2.17 -11.09 4.03
N GLY A 36 2.04 -10.01 3.24
CA GLY A 36 0.95 -9.06 3.37
C GLY A 36 -0.41 -9.68 3.03
N PRO A 37 -1.51 -9.14 3.55
CA PRO A 37 -2.86 -9.60 3.21
C PRO A 37 -3.24 -9.23 1.78
N THR A 38 -4.06 -10.08 1.16
CA THR A 38 -4.64 -9.80 -0.16
C THR A 38 -5.77 -8.77 -0.09
N GLY A 39 -6.14 -8.18 -1.25
CA GLY A 39 -7.31 -7.29 -1.39
C GLY A 39 -6.97 -5.81 -1.38
N TYR A 40 -5.70 -5.43 -1.33
CA TYR A 40 -5.28 -4.03 -1.26
C TYR A 40 -4.39 -3.65 -2.44
N ASP A 41 -4.72 -2.52 -3.09
CA ASP A 41 -3.91 -1.94 -4.16
C ASP A 41 -2.86 -0.95 -3.62
N TYR A 42 -3.15 -0.37 -2.45
CA TYR A 42 -2.25 0.51 -1.71
C TYR A 42 -2.23 0.18 -0.22
N VAL A 43 -1.04 0.13 0.34
CA VAL A 43 -0.82 -0.01 1.78
C VAL A 43 0.32 0.91 2.21
N GLU A 44 0.04 1.79 3.18
CA GLU A 44 1.08 2.60 3.82
C GLU A 44 1.80 1.80 4.90
N ASN A 45 1.02 1.20 5.82
CA ASN A 45 1.56 0.42 6.93
C ASN A 45 0.72 -0.84 7.17
N TYR A 46 1.38 -1.89 7.60
CA TYR A 46 0.77 -3.02 8.29
C TYR A 46 1.02 -2.90 9.80
N TYR A 47 -0.04 -2.95 10.59
CA TYR A 47 0.08 -3.20 12.02
C TYR A 47 0.09 -4.71 12.27
N LEU A 48 1.03 -5.17 13.08
CA LEU A 48 1.28 -6.57 13.44
C LEU A 48 0.84 -6.79 14.90
N PRO A 49 -0.41 -7.23 15.15
CA PRO A 49 -0.98 -7.29 16.51
C PRO A 49 -0.20 -8.21 17.46
N ASP A 50 0.37 -9.30 16.97
CA ASP A 50 1.05 -10.31 17.78
C ASP A 50 2.32 -9.76 18.44
N ILE A 51 3.00 -8.86 17.77
CA ILE A 51 4.28 -8.30 18.21
C ILE A 51 4.23 -6.79 18.49
N ASP A 52 3.04 -6.19 18.42
CA ASP A 52 2.81 -4.76 18.66
C ASP A 52 3.77 -3.87 17.83
N ALA A 53 4.01 -4.22 16.56
CA ALA A 53 4.91 -3.52 15.65
C ALA A 53 4.19 -3.08 14.37
N TYR A 54 4.85 -2.26 13.58
CA TYR A 54 4.37 -1.82 12.26
C TYR A 54 5.41 -2.14 11.20
N TYR A 55 4.95 -2.39 9.97
CA TYR A 55 5.79 -2.44 8.78
C TYR A 55 5.33 -1.36 7.81
N ASN A 56 6.18 -0.38 7.52
CA ASN A 56 5.92 0.65 6.50
C ASN A 56 6.32 0.11 5.14
N VAL A 57 5.34 0.01 4.24
CA VAL A 57 5.51 -0.60 2.92
C VAL A 57 6.39 0.24 2.01
N PRO A 58 6.16 1.57 1.83
CA PRO A 58 7.01 2.39 0.98
C PRO A 58 8.49 2.44 1.40
N GLN A 59 8.75 2.38 2.71
CA GLN A 59 10.11 2.47 3.24
C GLN A 59 10.79 1.12 3.43
N HIS A 60 10.04 0.01 3.34
CA HIS A 60 10.50 -1.35 3.67
C HIS A 60 11.13 -1.44 5.06
N ARG A 61 10.48 -0.82 6.08
CA ARG A 61 11.00 -0.74 7.43
C ARG A 61 9.98 -1.16 8.47
N TYR A 62 10.48 -1.87 9.49
CA TYR A 62 9.71 -2.16 10.70
C TYR A 62 9.86 -1.02 11.69
N TYR A 63 8.76 -0.69 12.37
CA TYR A 63 8.71 0.23 13.51
C TYR A 63 8.24 -0.55 14.74
N TYR A 64 9.03 -0.55 15.79
CA TYR A 64 8.79 -1.31 17.01
C TYR A 64 9.22 -0.52 18.24
N TYR A 65 8.60 -0.82 19.38
CA TYR A 65 8.91 -0.18 20.65
C TYR A 65 10.00 -0.94 21.39
N SER A 66 11.07 -0.25 21.77
CA SER A 66 12.22 -0.83 22.48
C SER A 66 12.89 0.22 23.35
N ASN A 67 13.18 -0.16 24.60
CA ASN A 67 13.85 0.70 25.57
C ASN A 67 13.20 2.08 25.74
N GLY A 68 11.86 2.10 25.85
CA GLY A 68 11.11 3.33 26.08
C GLY A 68 10.89 4.21 24.84
N ASN A 69 11.33 3.78 23.65
CA ASN A 69 11.22 4.58 22.42
C ASN A 69 10.80 3.74 21.20
N TRP A 70 10.14 4.39 20.23
CA TRP A 70 9.94 3.84 18.91
C TRP A 70 11.27 3.84 18.13
N ARG A 71 11.57 2.69 17.56
CA ARG A 71 12.75 2.44 16.73
C ARG A 71 12.33 1.95 15.36
N ASN A 72 13.19 2.12 14.36
CA ASN A 72 12.94 1.51 13.05
C ASN A 72 14.19 0.78 12.54
N SER A 73 13.96 -0.27 11.75
CA SER A 73 15.01 -1.08 11.14
C SER A 73 14.46 -1.81 9.91
N SER A 74 15.33 -2.23 9.00
CA SER A 74 14.95 -3.12 7.88
C SER A 74 14.63 -4.55 8.36
N TYR A 75 14.99 -4.91 9.58
CA TYR A 75 14.75 -6.23 10.17
C TYR A 75 14.15 -6.08 11.57
N LEU A 76 13.33 -7.04 11.96
CA LEU A 76 12.85 -7.14 13.35
C LEU A 76 14.01 -7.57 14.27
N PRO A 77 14.04 -7.07 15.52
CA PRO A 77 15.00 -7.56 16.52
C PRO A 77 14.70 -9.02 16.88
N VAL A 78 15.73 -9.75 17.31
CA VAL A 78 15.63 -11.18 17.64
C VAL A 78 14.51 -11.49 18.63
N SER A 79 14.25 -10.60 19.58
CA SER A 79 13.15 -10.74 20.56
C SER A 79 11.75 -10.77 19.93
N LEU A 80 11.56 -10.24 18.72
CA LEU A 80 10.29 -10.21 18.00
C LEU A 80 10.24 -11.20 16.83
N ILE A 81 11.39 -11.66 16.32
CA ILE A 81 11.45 -12.54 15.14
C ILE A 81 10.96 -13.97 15.43
N ASN A 82 10.91 -14.38 16.70
CA ASN A 82 10.43 -15.71 17.10
C ASN A 82 8.91 -15.87 17.02
N HIS A 83 8.18 -14.80 16.74
CA HIS A 83 6.74 -14.85 16.47
C HIS A 83 6.51 -15.14 15.00
N ASP A 84 5.56 -16.01 14.70
CA ASP A 84 5.13 -16.29 13.32
C ASP A 84 4.31 -15.12 12.74
N TYR A 85 4.98 -13.95 12.57
CA TYR A 85 4.34 -12.79 11.97
C TYR A 85 4.01 -12.99 10.49
N TYR A 86 4.62 -13.99 9.85
CA TYR A 86 4.37 -14.30 8.45
C TYR A 86 2.93 -14.77 8.23
N ASN A 87 2.46 -15.69 9.06
CA ASN A 87 1.10 -16.24 8.97
C ASN A 87 0.10 -15.53 9.88
N SER A 88 0.55 -14.74 10.85
CA SER A 88 -0.33 -14.02 11.77
C SER A 88 -1.15 -12.94 11.05
N TYR A 89 -2.19 -12.45 11.70
CA TYR A 89 -3.06 -11.41 11.14
C TYR A 89 -2.35 -10.05 11.07
N LYS A 90 -2.49 -9.35 9.95
CA LYS A 90 -1.99 -7.98 9.74
C LYS A 90 -3.16 -7.06 9.49
N VAL A 91 -3.11 -5.86 10.05
CA VAL A 91 -4.11 -4.82 9.83
C VAL A 91 -3.52 -3.74 8.96
N VAL A 92 -4.20 -3.42 7.86
CA VAL A 92 -3.81 -2.30 7.00
C VAL A 92 -4.15 -0.98 7.68
N VAL A 93 -3.17 -0.08 7.78
CA VAL A 93 -3.28 1.24 8.37
C VAL A 93 -2.67 2.27 7.42
N ASN A 94 -3.52 2.98 6.67
CA ASN A 94 -3.09 3.96 5.66
C ASN A 94 -2.94 5.37 6.28
N GLU A 95 -2.29 5.45 7.43
CA GLU A 95 -1.92 6.69 8.11
C GLU A 95 -0.40 6.82 8.15
N LYS A 96 0.07 8.07 8.13
CA LYS A 96 1.48 8.35 8.41
C LYS A 96 1.75 8.12 9.88
N GLU A 97 2.87 7.49 10.21
CA GLU A 97 3.37 7.34 11.58
C GLU A 97 2.33 6.82 12.60
N PRO A 98 1.59 5.71 12.29
CA PRO A 98 0.54 5.22 13.17
C PRO A 98 1.05 4.81 14.56
N TRP A 99 2.35 4.54 14.69
CA TRP A 99 2.99 4.23 15.97
C TRP A 99 2.91 5.37 16.98
N LEU A 100 2.75 6.62 16.56
CA LEU A 100 2.54 7.75 17.48
C LEU A 100 1.21 7.63 18.23
N ASN A 101 0.23 6.95 17.63
CA ASN A 101 -1.08 6.67 18.22
C ASN A 101 -1.24 5.19 18.60
N HIS A 102 -0.14 4.49 18.89
CA HIS A 102 -0.09 3.04 19.08
C HIS A 102 -1.16 2.49 20.02
N LYS A 103 -1.42 3.17 21.14
CA LYS A 103 -2.44 2.73 22.12
C LYS A 103 -3.81 2.54 21.47
N ILE A 104 -4.20 3.42 20.54
CA ILE A 104 -5.49 3.36 19.84
C ILE A 104 -5.55 2.09 18.99
N TYR A 105 -4.51 1.82 18.19
CA TYR A 105 -4.46 0.64 17.33
C TYR A 105 -4.40 -0.66 18.11
N LYS A 106 -3.57 -0.70 19.17
CA LYS A 106 -3.46 -1.85 20.06
C LYS A 106 -4.79 -2.22 20.70
N ASP A 107 -5.53 -1.23 21.24
CA ASP A 107 -6.82 -1.47 21.85
C ASP A 107 -7.88 -1.88 20.82
N LYS A 108 -7.94 -1.18 19.68
CA LYS A 108 -8.90 -1.43 18.59
C LYS A 108 -8.73 -2.83 17.96
N TYR A 109 -7.48 -3.28 17.79
CA TYR A 109 -7.16 -4.50 17.05
C TYR A 109 -6.70 -5.64 17.95
N ARG A 110 -6.96 -5.57 19.26
CA ARG A 110 -6.61 -6.63 20.23
C ARG A 110 -7.18 -8.01 19.85
N SER A 111 -8.39 -8.06 19.30
CA SER A 111 -9.06 -9.30 18.89
C SER A 111 -8.41 -10.01 17.71
N TYR A 112 -7.51 -9.34 16.98
CA TYR A 112 -6.77 -9.94 15.87
C TYR A 112 -5.48 -10.63 16.30
N LYS A 113 -5.10 -10.49 17.57
CA LYS A 113 -3.93 -11.18 18.13
C LYS A 113 -4.14 -12.70 18.14
N ASN A 114 -3.10 -13.45 17.80
CA ASN A 114 -3.11 -14.92 17.68
C ASN A 114 -4.13 -15.45 16.64
N ARG A 115 -4.43 -14.67 15.61
CA ARG A 115 -5.23 -15.12 14.47
C ARG A 115 -4.33 -15.45 13.29
N TYR A 116 -4.67 -16.53 12.56
CA TYR A 116 -3.90 -17.10 11.45
C TYR A 116 -4.79 -17.42 10.24
N ASP A 117 -5.97 -16.82 10.17
CA ASP A 117 -7.01 -17.09 9.17
C ASP A 117 -7.02 -16.08 8.01
N GLN A 118 -5.97 -15.28 7.88
CA GLN A 118 -5.88 -14.26 6.83
C GLN A 118 -5.23 -14.82 5.56
N LYS A 119 -5.85 -14.56 4.41
CA LYS A 119 -5.22 -14.87 3.11
C LYS A 119 -4.08 -13.91 2.84
N ILE A 120 -2.92 -14.45 2.54
CA ILE A 120 -1.71 -13.69 2.23
C ILE A 120 -1.42 -13.66 0.73
N ILE A 121 -0.61 -12.69 0.31
CA ILE A 121 -0.23 -12.49 -1.09
C ILE A 121 0.48 -13.72 -1.66
N TRP A 122 1.34 -14.38 -0.90
CA TRP A 122 2.07 -15.59 -1.30
C TRP A 122 1.17 -16.67 -1.89
N ASP A 123 -0.02 -16.88 -1.31
CA ASP A 123 -0.98 -17.91 -1.72
C ASP A 123 -2.00 -17.41 -2.75
N SER A 124 -1.86 -16.18 -3.23
CA SER A 124 -2.81 -15.56 -4.14
C SER A 124 -2.59 -15.99 -5.59
N ASN A 125 -3.69 -16.28 -6.30
CA ASN A 125 -3.67 -16.47 -7.75
C ASN A 125 -4.12 -15.20 -8.52
N ASP A 126 -4.27 -14.07 -7.83
CA ASP A 126 -4.59 -12.81 -8.48
C ASP A 126 -3.34 -12.25 -9.17
N GLU A 127 -3.40 -12.10 -10.50
CA GLU A 127 -2.29 -11.70 -11.35
C GLU A 127 -1.65 -10.37 -10.95
N LYS A 128 -2.40 -9.48 -10.30
CA LYS A 128 -1.86 -8.21 -9.82
C LYS A 128 -0.70 -8.36 -8.84
N TYR A 129 -0.60 -9.51 -8.15
CA TYR A 129 0.49 -9.78 -7.21
C TYR A 129 1.71 -10.43 -7.87
N PHE A 130 1.59 -10.92 -9.12
CA PHE A 130 2.70 -11.57 -9.81
C PHE A 130 3.84 -10.61 -10.16
N VAL A 131 3.59 -9.31 -10.12
CA VAL A 131 4.61 -8.26 -10.23
C VAL A 131 5.61 -8.29 -9.07
N ILE A 132 5.20 -8.79 -7.89
CA ILE A 132 6.04 -8.86 -6.70
C ILE A 132 7.15 -9.89 -6.92
N LYS A 133 8.40 -9.46 -6.82
CA LYS A 133 9.59 -10.27 -7.15
C LYS A 133 9.64 -11.63 -6.43
N ASP A 134 9.22 -11.66 -5.17
CA ASP A 134 9.28 -12.88 -4.34
C ASP A 134 8.01 -13.75 -4.45
N HIS A 135 7.05 -13.36 -5.30
CA HIS A 135 5.83 -14.15 -5.52
C HIS A 135 6.13 -15.43 -6.30
N PRO A 136 5.55 -16.61 -5.96
CA PRO A 136 5.82 -17.87 -6.66
C PRO A 136 5.59 -17.84 -8.17
N GLN A 137 4.62 -17.04 -8.65
CA GLN A 137 4.30 -16.89 -10.07
C GLN A 137 5.10 -15.82 -10.81
N HIS A 138 5.94 -15.05 -10.12
CA HIS A 138 6.67 -13.93 -10.71
C HIS A 138 7.49 -14.31 -11.95
N GLN A 139 8.24 -15.42 -11.89
CA GLN A 139 9.09 -15.87 -13.00
C GLN A 139 8.27 -16.30 -14.23
N ASN A 140 7.11 -16.89 -14.04
CA ASN A 140 6.21 -17.27 -15.12
C ASN A 140 5.57 -16.02 -15.75
N TRP A 141 5.18 -15.07 -14.92
CA TRP A 141 4.63 -13.78 -15.34
C TRP A 141 5.62 -13.00 -16.22
N ILE A 142 6.91 -12.88 -15.82
CA ILE A 142 7.95 -12.23 -16.62
C ILE A 142 8.12 -12.91 -18.00
N LYS A 143 8.12 -14.26 -18.03
CA LYS A 143 8.27 -15.00 -19.31
C LYS A 143 7.12 -14.69 -20.27
N GLN A 144 5.88 -14.58 -19.77
CA GLN A 144 4.71 -14.22 -20.57
C GLN A 144 4.82 -12.80 -21.12
N GLN A 145 5.19 -11.81 -20.30
CA GLN A 145 5.39 -10.43 -20.74
C GLN A 145 6.45 -10.31 -21.83
N ASN A 146 7.55 -11.07 -21.74
CA ASN A 146 8.60 -11.07 -22.75
C ASN A 146 8.18 -11.76 -24.06
N HIS A 147 7.26 -12.72 -24.00
CA HIS A 147 6.78 -13.43 -25.19
C HIS A 147 5.82 -12.57 -26.03
N ASP A 148 5.00 -11.76 -25.39
CA ASP A 148 4.06 -10.84 -26.07
C ASP A 148 4.78 -9.68 -26.77
N ASN A 149 5.88 -9.17 -26.21
CA ASN A 149 6.69 -8.12 -26.85
C ASN A 149 7.37 -8.56 -28.16
N GLY A 150 7.46 -9.87 -28.45
CA GLY A 150 8.03 -10.41 -29.69
C GLY A 150 7.06 -10.47 -30.88
N LYS A 151 5.76 -10.56 -30.61
CA LYS A 151 4.75 -10.76 -31.66
C LYS A 151 4.40 -9.49 -32.44
N HIS A 152 4.60 -8.31 -31.88
CA HIS A 152 4.27 -7.05 -32.54
C HIS A 152 5.34 -6.50 -33.49
N LYS A 153 6.55 -7.05 -33.53
CA LYS A 153 7.62 -6.60 -34.46
C LYS A 153 7.48 -7.11 -35.89
N GLY A 154 6.55 -8.02 -36.15
CA GLY A 154 6.34 -8.62 -37.48
C GLY A 154 5.34 -7.91 -38.38
N TRP A 155 4.55 -6.99 -37.90
CA TRP A 155 3.41 -6.39 -38.62
C TRP A 155 3.75 -5.12 -39.43
N TYR A 156 4.98 -4.61 -39.34
CA TYR A 156 5.40 -3.38 -40.03
C TYR A 156 6.39 -3.61 -41.16
N LYS A 157 6.50 -4.84 -41.73
CA LYS A 157 7.43 -5.16 -42.80
C LYS A 157 6.78 -5.60 -44.11
N GLU A 158 5.57 -5.20 -44.41
CA GLU A 158 4.98 -5.38 -45.74
C GLU A 158 4.27 -4.10 -46.15
N ASN A 159 4.99 -3.13 -46.68
CA ASN A 159 4.57 -2.11 -47.64
C ASN A 159 5.78 -1.21 -47.97
N GLU A 160 6.71 -1.73 -48.76
CA GLU A 160 7.57 -0.97 -49.70
C GLU A 160 7.46 -1.59 -51.09
#